data_f3bc69d47933e13744c6682fe8d25243
#
_entry.id   f3bc69d47933e13744c6682fe8d25243
#
_cell.length_a   1.000
_cell.length_b   1.000
_cell.length_c   1.000
_cell.angle_alpha   90.00
_cell.angle_beta   90.00
_cell.angle_gamma   90.00
#
_symmetry.space_group_name_H-M   'P 1'
#
loop_
_entity.id
_entity.type
_entity.pdbx_description
1 polymer ?
#
loop_
_entity_poly.entity_id
_entity_poly.type
_entity_poly.pdbx_seq_one_letter_code
_entity_poly.pdbx_strand_id
1 'polypeptide(L)'
;MKRQILLVFVIVSSLFLGCEKAIDDPQANPFVTNPVDTSTNVNLDPYSIEGLHKNIFSLKCANPTCHDGTFEPDFRTVQSTYNTLVYQPVIKNNAQNSFVYRVVPGNLQASWLVERLTTNDPNLGRMPLYAPSLSYDELLWVYGWITDGAKDLNGNAATFPNTPPKVNYFVAYDAGNIRIDTNRQAGWSSPFIVNQGSTFSLLISVEDDSTSTPNLLLNQLKVSPLRDDFTNAQTLNAVFYSGKLWSVSINTTNFSANTQYYFRYYVKDDDNPVITEFPRDDIAYWYKENASFIIQ
;
A
#
# COMPACT_ATOMS: atom_id res chain seq x y z
N MET A 1 44.98 -56.02 32.56
CA MET A 1 44.34 -54.71 32.92
C MET A 1 45.16 -53.47 32.54
N LYS A 2 46.48 -53.46 32.45
CA LYS A 2 47.27 -52.26 32.12
C LYS A 2 47.28 -51.84 30.61
N ARG A 3 46.94 -52.77 29.68
CA ARG A 3 46.97 -52.45 28.23
C ARG A 3 45.67 -51.77 27.72
N GLN A 4 44.54 -51.97 28.38
CA GLN A 4 43.28 -51.36 27.99
C GLN A 4 43.14 -49.90 28.44
N ILE A 5 43.78 -49.51 29.52
CA ILE A 5 43.78 -48.13 30.02
C ILE A 5 44.60 -47.21 29.13
N LEU A 6 45.65 -47.71 28.46
CA LEU A 6 46.47 -46.88 27.55
C LEU A 6 45.75 -46.56 26.24
N LEU A 7 44.88 -47.45 25.75
CA LEU A 7 44.11 -47.26 24.53
C LEU A 7 42.98 -46.25 24.74
N VAL A 8 42.36 -46.21 25.90
CA VAL A 8 41.31 -45.23 26.25
C VAL A 8 41.88 -43.85 26.41
N PHE A 9 43.10 -43.70 26.92
CA PHE A 9 43.76 -42.39 27.06
C PHE A 9 44.19 -41.79 25.72
N VAL A 10 44.55 -42.60 24.73
CA VAL A 10 44.91 -42.12 23.39
C VAL A 10 43.65 -41.68 22.62
N ILE A 11 42.51 -42.33 22.79
CA ILE A 11 41.25 -41.96 22.13
C ILE A 11 40.64 -40.69 22.74
N VAL A 12 40.79 -40.47 24.03
CA VAL A 12 40.28 -39.26 24.70
C VAL A 12 41.16 -38.03 24.34
N SER A 13 42.49 -38.24 24.12
CA SER A 13 43.39 -37.16 23.73
C SER A 13 43.16 -36.67 22.30
N SER A 14 42.60 -37.49 21.38
CA SER A 14 42.30 -37.12 20.00
C SER A 14 41.01 -36.36 19.82
N LEU A 15 40.18 -36.25 20.86
CA LEU A 15 38.91 -35.50 20.80
C LEU A 15 39.02 -34.01 21.17
N PHE A 16 40.22 -33.53 21.55
CA PHE A 16 40.44 -32.12 21.84
C PHE A 16 41.20 -31.34 20.76
N LEU A 17 41.47 -31.93 19.60
CA LEU A 17 42.11 -31.28 18.45
C LEU A 17 41.06 -30.96 17.39
N GLY A 18 40.31 -29.90 17.60
CA GLY A 18 39.43 -29.47 16.55
C GLY A 18 38.36 -28.47 16.94
N CYS A 19 38.78 -27.32 17.32
CA CYS A 19 38.09 -26.03 17.04
C CYS A 19 39.16 -24.96 17.09
N GLU A 20 40.00 -24.92 16.07
CA GLU A 20 40.58 -23.65 15.70
C GLU A 20 39.44 -22.79 15.21
N LYS A 21 39.16 -21.73 15.94
CA LYS A 21 38.31 -20.64 15.48
C LYS A 21 38.87 -20.22 14.14
N ALA A 22 38.12 -20.44 13.07
CA ALA A 22 38.43 -19.81 11.79
C ALA A 22 38.62 -18.32 12.09
N ILE A 23 39.78 -17.80 11.79
CA ILE A 23 40.05 -16.36 11.80
C ILE A 23 39.07 -15.83 10.77
N ASP A 24 38.04 -15.11 11.22
CA ASP A 24 37.12 -14.43 10.34
C ASP A 24 37.96 -13.54 9.43
N ASP A 25 38.11 -14.00 8.18
CA ASP A 25 38.64 -13.12 7.14
C ASP A 25 37.55 -12.07 6.84
N PRO A 26 37.76 -10.80 7.17
CA PRO A 26 36.76 -9.76 6.94
C PRO A 26 36.38 -9.64 5.47
N GLN A 27 37.18 -10.18 4.56
CA GLN A 27 36.88 -10.21 3.11
C GLN A 27 35.99 -11.37 2.68
N ALA A 28 35.82 -12.40 3.52
CA ALA A 28 35.00 -13.57 3.21
C ALA A 28 33.54 -13.46 3.71
N ASN A 29 33.21 -12.47 4.53
CA ASN A 29 31.86 -12.25 5.01
C ASN A 29 31.11 -11.28 4.09
N PRO A 30 30.15 -11.72 3.27
CA PRO A 30 29.40 -10.82 2.39
C PRO A 30 28.49 -9.83 3.15
N PHE A 31 28.37 -9.97 4.48
CA PHE A 31 27.63 -9.05 5.34
C PHE A 31 28.52 -8.10 6.16
N VAL A 32 29.85 -8.24 6.06
CA VAL A 32 30.76 -7.21 6.54
C VAL A 32 30.82 -6.14 5.45
N THR A 33 29.91 -5.20 5.51
CA THR A 33 30.12 -3.92 4.83
C THR A 33 31.43 -3.37 5.35
N ASN A 34 32.40 -3.10 4.46
CA ASN A 34 33.59 -2.34 4.83
C ASN A 34 33.14 -1.21 5.75
N PRO A 35 33.82 -0.99 6.90
CA PRO A 35 33.50 0.18 7.68
C PRO A 35 33.61 1.37 6.72
N VAL A 36 32.48 2.00 6.47
CA VAL A 36 32.46 3.26 5.72
C VAL A 36 33.44 4.12 6.46
N ASP A 37 34.49 4.54 5.77
CA ASP A 37 35.49 5.44 6.33
C ASP A 37 34.77 6.71 6.78
N THR A 38 34.42 6.76 8.07
CA THR A 38 33.71 7.87 8.71
C THR A 38 34.65 9.08 8.92
N SER A 39 35.86 9.01 8.40
CA SER A 39 36.88 10.09 8.53
C SER A 39 36.65 11.24 7.52
N THR A 40 35.81 11.08 6.50
CA THR A 40 35.35 12.24 5.73
C THR A 40 34.32 12.97 6.56
N ASN A 41 34.63 14.13 7.07
CA ASN A 41 33.72 15.14 7.54
C ASN A 41 32.88 15.62 6.32
N VAL A 42 32.01 14.75 5.80
CA VAL A 42 30.98 15.17 4.86
C VAL A 42 30.04 16.05 5.66
N ASN A 43 30.12 17.35 5.39
CA ASN A 43 29.17 18.31 5.96
C ASN A 43 27.82 18.04 5.29
N LEU A 44 27.08 17.06 5.84
CA LEU A 44 25.75 16.72 5.33
C LEU A 44 24.81 17.91 5.52
N ASP A 45 24.06 18.22 4.49
CA ASP A 45 22.98 19.20 4.59
C ASP A 45 22.01 18.78 5.72
N PRO A 46 21.86 19.55 6.78
CA PRO A 46 20.99 19.19 7.89
C PRO A 46 19.51 19.09 7.48
N TYR A 47 19.12 19.67 6.35
CA TYR A 47 17.79 19.59 5.76
C TYR A 47 17.60 18.36 4.84
N SER A 48 18.63 17.52 4.66
CA SER A 48 18.50 16.24 3.95
C SER A 48 18.10 15.12 4.90
N ILE A 49 17.53 14.04 4.34
CA ILE A 49 17.17 12.86 5.15
C ILE A 49 18.41 12.24 5.80
N GLU A 50 19.56 12.27 5.14
CA GLU A 50 20.84 11.81 5.68
C GLU A 50 21.31 12.67 6.84
N GLY A 51 21.22 14.01 6.69
CA GLY A 51 21.55 14.96 7.74
C GLY A 51 20.63 14.83 8.95
N LEU A 52 19.31 14.71 8.73
CA LEU A 52 18.34 14.45 9.79
C LEU A 52 18.60 13.14 10.51
N HIS A 53 18.88 12.07 9.75
CA HIS A 53 19.19 10.77 10.35
C HIS A 53 20.43 10.85 11.22
N LYS A 54 21.53 11.41 10.69
CA LYS A 54 22.80 11.52 11.42
C LYS A 54 22.70 12.39 12.68
N ASN A 55 21.99 13.52 12.60
CA ASN A 55 21.99 14.53 13.67
C ASN A 55 20.85 14.36 14.67
N ILE A 56 19.74 13.72 14.27
CA ILE A 56 18.52 13.62 15.09
C ILE A 56 18.09 12.16 15.27
N PHE A 57 17.68 11.48 14.19
CA PHE A 57 16.95 10.22 14.33
C PHE A 57 17.80 9.10 14.92
N SER A 58 19.03 8.91 14.43
CA SER A 58 19.94 7.88 14.96
C SER A 58 20.41 8.16 16.39
N LEU A 59 20.61 9.44 16.75
CA LEU A 59 21.15 9.82 18.06
C LEU A 59 20.10 9.93 19.16
N LYS A 60 18.89 10.39 18.82
CA LYS A 60 17.86 10.75 19.81
C LYS A 60 16.66 9.83 19.79
N CYS A 61 16.45 9.09 18.71
CA CYS A 61 15.22 8.34 18.49
C CYS A 61 15.44 6.82 18.34
N ALA A 62 16.58 6.38 17.76
CA ALA A 62 16.91 4.96 17.56
C ALA A 62 17.46 4.28 18.83
N ASN A 63 17.05 4.72 20.01
CA ASN A 63 17.46 4.10 21.26
C ASN A 63 16.85 2.70 21.43
N PRO A 64 17.53 1.80 22.18
CA PRO A 64 17.00 0.47 22.47
C PRO A 64 15.57 0.52 23.01
N THR A 65 14.73 -0.36 22.50
CA THR A 65 13.28 -0.45 22.82
C THR A 65 12.42 0.73 22.37
N CYS A 66 12.97 1.63 21.56
CA CYS A 66 12.24 2.74 20.93
C CYS A 66 12.13 2.50 19.41
N HIS A 67 12.79 3.33 18.60
CA HIS A 67 12.74 3.27 17.14
C HIS A 67 13.96 2.55 16.54
N ASP A 68 14.45 1.53 17.22
CA ASP A 68 15.57 0.66 16.85
C ASP A 68 15.11 -0.59 16.05
N GLY A 69 13.94 -0.52 15.43
CA GLY A 69 13.26 -1.64 14.78
C GLY A 69 12.25 -2.36 15.66
N THR A 70 12.18 -2.03 16.96
CA THR A 70 11.16 -2.56 17.89
C THR A 70 9.79 -1.95 17.60
N PHE A 71 9.75 -0.64 17.36
CA PHE A 71 8.54 0.10 17.00
C PHE A 71 8.79 0.97 15.76
N GLU A 72 7.81 1.03 14.89
CA GLU A 72 7.85 1.98 13.78
C GLU A 72 7.50 3.42 14.22
N PRO A 73 8.12 4.42 13.55
CA PRO A 73 9.08 4.32 12.45
C PRO A 73 10.43 3.74 12.89
N ASP A 74 11.17 3.12 11.95
CA ASP A 74 12.48 2.50 12.20
C ASP A 74 13.61 3.46 11.81
N PHE A 75 14.41 3.88 12.80
CA PHE A 75 15.48 4.86 12.62
C PHE A 75 16.89 4.27 12.64
N ARG A 76 17.06 2.97 12.43
CA ARG A 76 18.38 2.31 12.42
C ARG A 76 19.25 2.71 11.25
N THR A 77 18.66 2.95 10.09
CA THR A 77 19.35 3.36 8.87
C THR A 77 18.65 4.53 8.21
N VAL A 78 19.36 5.27 7.35
CA VAL A 78 18.75 6.37 6.57
C VAL A 78 17.59 5.85 5.71
N GLN A 79 17.78 4.71 5.05
CA GLN A 79 16.77 4.10 4.18
C GLN A 79 15.54 3.66 4.96
N SER A 80 15.71 2.98 6.11
CA SER A 80 14.56 2.59 6.93
C SER A 80 13.84 3.81 7.51
N THR A 81 14.58 4.86 7.90
CA THR A 81 14.00 6.14 8.34
C THR A 81 13.07 6.72 7.28
N TYR A 82 13.55 6.85 6.04
CA TYR A 82 12.76 7.37 4.94
C TYR A 82 11.54 6.50 4.66
N ASN A 83 11.74 5.19 4.48
CA ASN A 83 10.70 4.24 4.09
C ASN A 83 9.61 4.07 5.14
N THR A 84 9.92 4.29 6.42
CA THR A 84 8.94 4.17 7.51
C THR A 84 8.29 5.49 7.91
N LEU A 85 8.73 6.62 7.34
CA LEU A 85 8.15 7.95 7.58
C LEU A 85 7.24 8.40 6.44
N VAL A 86 7.77 8.46 5.20
CA VAL A 86 7.12 9.16 4.09
C VAL A 86 5.93 8.35 3.57
N TYR A 87 4.75 8.98 3.58
CA TYR A 87 3.46 8.38 3.21
C TYR A 87 3.12 7.06 3.93
N GLN A 88 3.78 6.78 5.07
CA GLN A 88 3.43 5.61 5.87
C GLN A 88 2.26 5.90 6.81
N PRO A 89 1.31 4.98 6.94
CA PRO A 89 0.12 5.20 7.74
C PRO A 89 0.43 5.36 9.23
N VAL A 90 -0.35 6.19 9.89
CA VAL A 90 -0.28 6.37 11.34
C VAL A 90 -1.00 5.20 12.03
N ILE A 91 -0.26 4.42 12.85
CA ILE A 91 -0.81 3.29 13.59
C ILE A 91 -1.49 3.76 14.89
N LYS A 92 -0.82 4.65 15.64
CA LYS A 92 -1.35 5.23 16.88
C LYS A 92 -1.53 6.73 16.68
N ASN A 93 -2.76 7.17 16.56
CA ASN A 93 -3.16 8.54 16.23
C ASN A 93 -3.53 9.36 17.48
N ASN A 94 -3.85 10.66 17.30
CA ASN A 94 -4.50 11.46 18.31
C ASN A 94 -5.96 11.00 18.52
N ALA A 95 -6.63 11.55 19.55
CA ALA A 95 -8.00 11.15 19.88
C ALA A 95 -9.03 11.39 18.76
N GLN A 96 -8.75 12.30 17.85
CA GLN A 96 -9.62 12.65 16.70
C GLN A 96 -9.30 11.87 15.44
N ASN A 97 -8.27 11.02 15.43
CA ASN A 97 -7.75 10.32 14.23
C ASN A 97 -7.46 11.27 13.06
N SER A 98 -6.88 12.47 13.36
CA SER A 98 -6.74 13.54 12.38
C SER A 98 -5.64 13.31 11.35
N PHE A 99 -4.70 12.42 11.60
CA PHE A 99 -3.55 12.19 10.75
C PHE A 99 -3.66 10.88 9.98
N VAL A 100 -3.39 10.91 8.69
CA VAL A 100 -3.37 9.73 7.84
C VAL A 100 -1.97 9.16 7.73
N TYR A 101 -0.97 10.03 7.52
CA TYR A 101 0.41 9.64 7.28
C TYR A 101 1.38 10.22 8.30
N ARG A 102 2.50 9.50 8.51
CA ARG A 102 3.56 9.96 9.41
C ARG A 102 4.26 11.20 8.90
N VAL A 103 4.55 11.27 7.60
CA VAL A 103 5.04 12.46 6.89
C VAL A 103 4.26 12.62 5.60
N VAL A 104 3.69 13.82 5.40
CA VAL A 104 3.09 14.26 4.14
C VAL A 104 4.01 15.28 3.51
N PRO A 105 4.74 14.96 2.43
CA PRO A 105 5.63 15.89 1.74
C PRO A 105 4.95 17.20 1.41
N GLY A 106 5.61 18.31 1.69
CA GLY A 106 5.09 19.67 1.50
C GLY A 106 4.06 20.14 2.53
N ASN A 107 3.63 19.29 3.50
CA ASN A 107 2.54 19.64 4.42
C ASN A 107 2.88 19.30 5.87
N LEU A 108 3.31 20.31 6.63
CA LEU A 108 3.64 20.15 8.05
C LEU A 108 2.42 19.82 8.91
N GLN A 109 1.27 20.43 8.63
CA GLN A 109 0.04 20.28 9.41
C GLN A 109 -0.57 18.89 9.27
N ALA A 110 -0.38 18.23 8.14
CA ALA A 110 -0.85 16.87 7.90
C ALA A 110 0.17 15.78 8.30
N SER A 111 1.39 16.20 8.74
CA SER A 111 2.47 15.28 9.09
C SER A 111 2.43 14.92 10.57
N TRP A 112 2.13 13.66 10.87
CA TRP A 112 2.11 13.12 12.23
C TRP A 112 3.43 13.27 12.98
N LEU A 113 4.55 13.20 12.26
CA LEU A 113 5.88 13.42 12.83
C LEU A 113 5.96 14.79 13.52
N VAL A 114 5.43 15.85 12.88
CA VAL A 114 5.43 17.21 13.44
C VAL A 114 4.62 17.26 14.72
N GLU A 115 3.41 16.70 14.73
CA GLU A 115 2.59 16.60 15.94
C GLU A 115 3.33 15.89 17.06
N ARG A 116 3.96 14.75 16.78
CA ARG A 116 4.71 13.99 17.78
C ARG A 116 5.91 14.72 18.35
N LEU A 117 6.55 15.58 17.58
CA LEU A 117 7.73 16.36 18.02
C LEU A 117 7.34 17.62 18.81
N THR A 118 6.10 18.12 18.68
CA THR A 118 5.70 19.43 19.21
C THR A 118 4.53 19.40 20.18
N THR A 119 3.78 18.30 20.25
CA THR A 119 2.57 18.20 21.09
C THR A 119 2.86 18.50 22.57
N ASN A 120 1.87 19.12 23.21
CA ASN A 120 1.82 19.27 24.68
C ASN A 120 0.77 18.36 25.32
N ASP A 121 0.12 17.47 24.55
CA ASP A 121 -0.84 16.51 25.09
C ASP A 121 -0.12 15.46 25.96
N PRO A 122 -0.40 15.40 27.27
CA PRO A 122 0.26 14.47 28.18
C PRO A 122 -0.10 13.00 27.92
N ASN A 123 -1.27 12.73 27.31
CA ASN A 123 -1.69 11.36 26.96
C ASN A 123 -0.97 10.85 25.72
N LEU A 124 -0.70 11.73 24.78
CA LEU A 124 0.04 11.42 23.58
C LEU A 124 1.54 11.31 23.86
N GLY A 125 2.07 12.24 24.65
CA GLY A 125 3.50 12.39 24.98
C GLY A 125 4.32 12.90 23.79
N ARG A 126 5.16 13.91 24.05
CA ARG A 126 6.06 14.46 23.02
C ARG A 126 7.26 13.56 22.81
N MET A 127 7.71 13.42 21.56
CA MET A 127 8.94 12.71 21.22
C MET A 127 10.16 13.66 21.18
N PRO A 128 11.35 13.20 21.58
CA PRO A 128 11.67 11.89 22.15
C PRO A 128 11.03 11.70 23.53
N LEU A 129 10.41 10.53 23.76
CA LEU A 129 9.73 10.25 25.01
C LEU A 129 10.74 10.13 26.16
N TYR A 130 10.47 10.79 27.29
CA TYR A 130 11.35 10.82 28.47
C TYR A 130 12.75 11.43 28.24
N ALA A 131 12.94 12.16 27.16
CA ALA A 131 14.21 12.85 26.85
C ALA A 131 13.95 14.34 26.52
N PRO A 132 14.99 15.18 26.48
CA PRO A 132 14.85 16.57 26.06
C PRO A 132 14.21 16.69 24.68
N SER A 133 13.33 17.67 24.52
CA SER A 133 12.75 18.01 23.21
C SER A 133 13.85 18.39 22.23
N LEU A 134 13.52 18.27 20.93
CA LEU A 134 14.41 18.82 19.90
C LEU A 134 14.60 20.33 20.10
N SER A 135 15.78 20.81 19.80
CA SER A 135 16.08 22.24 19.76
C SER A 135 15.29 22.92 18.65
N TYR A 136 15.23 24.24 18.68
CA TYR A 136 14.59 25.02 17.63
C TYR A 136 15.20 24.76 16.25
N ASP A 137 16.53 24.71 16.16
CA ASP A 137 17.23 24.44 14.89
C ASP A 137 16.93 23.04 14.36
N GLU A 138 16.91 22.02 15.23
CA GLU A 138 16.57 20.64 14.83
C GLU A 138 15.13 20.52 14.32
N LEU A 139 14.19 21.25 14.94
CA LEU A 139 12.81 21.33 14.43
C LEU A 139 12.76 22.01 13.07
N LEU A 140 13.51 23.10 12.87
CA LEU A 140 13.61 23.78 11.58
C LEU A 140 14.16 22.85 10.48
N TRP A 141 15.16 22.01 10.79
CA TRP A 141 15.69 21.04 9.83
C TRP A 141 14.60 20.04 9.39
N VAL A 142 13.86 19.48 10.35
CA VAL A 142 12.73 18.58 10.04
C VAL A 142 11.66 19.28 9.21
N TYR A 143 11.29 20.51 9.58
CA TYR A 143 10.29 21.29 8.86
C TYR A 143 10.73 21.62 7.45
N GLY A 144 11.98 22.04 7.27
CA GLY A 144 12.56 22.34 5.98
C GLY A 144 12.55 21.13 5.05
N TRP A 145 12.98 19.95 5.54
CA TRP A 145 12.92 18.72 4.77
C TRP A 145 11.49 18.36 4.32
N ILE A 146 10.52 18.41 5.24
CA ILE A 146 9.12 18.12 4.91
C ILE A 146 8.59 19.12 3.87
N THR A 147 8.83 20.44 4.10
CA THR A 147 8.35 21.51 3.22
C THR A 147 8.96 21.44 1.83
N ASP A 148 10.22 21.00 1.72
CA ASP A 148 10.94 20.81 0.44
C ASP A 148 10.61 19.47 -0.24
N GLY A 149 9.49 18.84 0.13
CA GLY A 149 8.96 17.65 -0.51
C GLY A 149 9.46 16.33 0.08
N ALA A 150 10.01 16.34 1.31
CA ALA A 150 10.51 15.15 2.01
C ALA A 150 11.40 14.29 1.09
N LYS A 151 12.42 14.90 0.50
CA LYS A 151 13.29 14.29 -0.52
C LYS A 151 13.97 13.02 -0.02
N ASP A 152 14.11 12.05 -0.94
CA ASP A 152 14.83 10.79 -0.72
C ASP A 152 16.36 10.97 -0.70
N LEU A 153 17.10 9.87 -0.56
CA LEU A 153 18.58 9.85 -0.57
C LEU A 153 19.19 10.34 -1.89
N ASN A 154 18.43 10.35 -2.98
CA ASN A 154 18.86 10.81 -4.30
C ASN A 154 18.46 12.28 -4.54
N GLY A 155 17.81 12.93 -3.57
CA GLY A 155 17.33 14.29 -3.68
C GLY A 155 16.01 14.43 -4.47
N ASN A 156 15.32 13.33 -4.78
CA ASN A 156 14.04 13.37 -5.45
C ASN A 156 12.92 13.68 -4.44
N ALA A 157 12.01 14.58 -4.80
CA ALA A 157 10.82 14.82 -4.00
C ALA A 157 9.97 13.54 -3.96
N ALA A 158 9.39 13.26 -2.78
CA ALA A 158 8.52 12.10 -2.62
C ALA A 158 7.22 12.29 -3.40
N THR A 159 6.84 11.27 -4.14
CA THR A 159 5.55 11.18 -4.80
C THR A 159 4.59 10.34 -3.97
N PHE A 160 3.31 10.65 -4.01
CA PHE A 160 2.29 9.83 -3.37
C PHE A 160 2.29 8.43 -4.02
N PRO A 161 2.26 7.33 -3.22
CA PRO A 161 2.14 6.01 -3.81
C PRO A 161 0.85 5.90 -4.61
N ASN A 162 0.98 5.66 -5.90
CA ASN A 162 -0.16 5.45 -6.78
C ASN A 162 -0.84 4.11 -6.45
N THR A 163 -2.15 4.14 -6.21
CA THR A 163 -2.97 2.95 -5.98
C THR A 163 -3.82 2.63 -7.21
N PRO A 164 -4.16 1.34 -7.46
CA PRO A 164 -5.05 1.01 -8.57
C PRO A 164 -6.41 1.70 -8.44
N PRO A 165 -7.08 2.02 -9.55
CA PRO A 165 -8.39 2.63 -9.54
C PRO A 165 -9.41 1.83 -8.72
N LYS A 166 -10.32 2.54 -8.05
CA LYS A 166 -11.36 1.95 -7.22
C LYS A 166 -12.71 2.07 -7.87
N VAL A 167 -13.40 0.94 -8.03
CA VAL A 167 -14.81 0.92 -8.42
C VAL A 167 -15.68 1.01 -7.16
N ASN A 168 -16.51 2.05 -7.07
CA ASN A 168 -17.33 2.30 -5.88
C ASN A 168 -18.68 1.58 -5.94
N TYR A 169 -19.38 1.66 -7.09
CA TYR A 169 -20.69 1.05 -7.30
C TYR A 169 -21.03 1.00 -8.78
N PHE A 170 -22.11 0.31 -9.09
CA PHE A 170 -22.80 0.40 -10.37
C PHE A 170 -24.30 0.68 -10.16
N VAL A 171 -24.94 1.22 -11.19
CA VAL A 171 -26.38 1.35 -11.32
C VAL A 171 -26.79 1.02 -12.74
N ALA A 172 -28.00 0.47 -12.95
CA ALA A 172 -28.51 0.15 -14.28
C ALA A 172 -29.77 0.95 -14.60
N TYR A 173 -29.86 1.47 -15.82
CA TYR A 173 -31.00 2.20 -16.34
C TYR A 173 -31.46 1.60 -17.67
N ASP A 174 -32.77 1.48 -17.86
CA ASP A 174 -33.35 1.14 -19.16
C ASP A 174 -33.26 2.32 -20.16
N ALA A 175 -33.73 2.09 -21.37
CA ALA A 175 -33.75 3.12 -22.43
C ALA A 175 -34.66 4.32 -22.09
N GLY A 176 -35.58 4.16 -21.15
CA GLY A 176 -36.45 5.23 -20.63
C GLY A 176 -35.85 6.00 -19.45
N ASN A 177 -34.58 5.76 -19.07
CA ASN A 177 -33.93 6.28 -17.86
C ASN A 177 -34.59 5.85 -16.54
N ILE A 178 -35.28 4.70 -16.54
CA ILE A 178 -35.78 4.12 -15.30
C ILE A 178 -34.74 3.20 -14.71
N ARG A 179 -34.47 3.37 -13.43
CA ARG A 179 -33.50 2.54 -12.71
C ARG A 179 -34.02 1.12 -12.54
N ILE A 180 -33.26 0.13 -13.03
CA ILE A 180 -33.66 -1.28 -13.08
C ILE A 180 -32.85 -2.20 -12.16
N ASP A 181 -31.65 -1.82 -11.71
CA ASP A 181 -30.87 -2.66 -10.80
C ASP A 181 -31.50 -2.88 -9.42
N THR A 182 -32.57 -2.16 -9.11
CA THR A 182 -33.37 -2.35 -7.90
C THR A 182 -34.49 -3.38 -8.06
N ASN A 183 -34.89 -3.71 -9.31
CA ASN A 183 -35.89 -4.74 -9.61
C ASN A 183 -35.21 -6.11 -9.66
N ARG A 184 -35.15 -6.81 -8.53
CA ARG A 184 -34.41 -8.06 -8.36
C ARG A 184 -35.35 -9.22 -8.03
N GLN A 185 -34.99 -10.45 -8.40
CA GLN A 185 -35.80 -11.65 -8.18
C GLN A 185 -36.03 -11.94 -6.68
N ALA A 186 -34.99 -11.84 -5.84
CA ALA A 186 -35.07 -12.27 -4.44
C ALA A 186 -34.17 -11.39 -3.51
N GLY A 187 -34.24 -10.08 -3.66
CA GLY A 187 -33.46 -9.13 -2.84
C GLY A 187 -32.09 -8.82 -3.37
N TRP A 188 -31.28 -8.15 -2.54
CA TRP A 188 -30.01 -7.51 -2.95
C TRP A 188 -29.00 -8.47 -3.60
N SER A 189 -28.87 -9.69 -3.10
CA SER A 189 -27.90 -10.69 -3.59
C SER A 189 -28.46 -11.58 -4.70
N SER A 190 -29.36 -11.07 -5.52
CA SER A 190 -29.94 -11.80 -6.68
C SER A 190 -29.85 -10.96 -7.95
N PRO A 191 -29.96 -11.57 -9.14
CA PRO A 191 -29.91 -10.83 -10.40
C PRO A 191 -31.03 -9.81 -10.50
N PHE A 192 -30.77 -8.65 -11.12
CA PHE A 192 -31.83 -7.75 -11.54
C PHE A 192 -32.45 -8.21 -12.87
N ILE A 193 -33.68 -7.82 -13.11
CA ILE A 193 -34.52 -8.32 -14.23
C ILE A 193 -34.37 -7.39 -15.43
N VAL A 194 -34.13 -7.97 -16.60
CA VAL A 194 -34.00 -7.26 -17.89
C VAL A 194 -34.86 -8.00 -18.95
N ASN A 195 -35.60 -7.26 -19.74
CA ASN A 195 -36.39 -7.84 -20.84
C ASN A 195 -35.51 -8.23 -22.02
N GLN A 196 -35.81 -9.38 -22.64
CA GLN A 196 -35.15 -9.80 -23.87
C GLN A 196 -35.42 -8.79 -25.01
N GLY A 197 -34.43 -8.57 -25.85
CA GLY A 197 -34.52 -7.63 -26.98
C GLY A 197 -34.49 -6.16 -26.59
N SER A 198 -34.28 -5.86 -25.30
CA SER A 198 -34.11 -4.48 -24.82
C SER A 198 -32.66 -4.03 -24.79
N THR A 199 -32.49 -2.75 -24.59
CA THR A 199 -31.15 -2.17 -24.33
C THR A 199 -31.19 -1.45 -22.97
N PHE A 200 -30.15 -1.67 -22.16
CA PHE A 200 -29.97 -0.96 -20.90
C PHE A 200 -28.52 -0.46 -20.77
N SER A 201 -28.32 0.50 -19.89
CA SER A 201 -26.99 1.06 -19.61
C SER A 201 -26.59 0.76 -18.18
N LEU A 202 -25.37 0.25 -18.00
CA LEU A 202 -24.68 0.22 -16.70
C LEU A 202 -23.86 1.50 -16.56
N LEU A 203 -24.10 2.28 -15.50
CA LEU A 203 -23.26 3.37 -15.07
C LEU A 203 -22.39 2.87 -13.92
N ILE A 204 -21.06 2.97 -14.07
CA ILE A 204 -20.07 2.46 -13.14
C ILE A 204 -19.28 3.61 -12.60
N SER A 205 -19.27 3.78 -11.28
CA SER A 205 -18.51 4.83 -10.60
C SER A 205 -17.09 4.37 -10.31
N VAL A 206 -16.14 5.09 -10.86
CA VAL A 206 -14.70 4.82 -10.70
C VAL A 206 -13.99 6.07 -10.22
N GLU A 207 -13.08 5.92 -9.30
CA GLU A 207 -12.16 6.97 -8.85
C GLU A 207 -10.74 6.44 -8.74
N ASP A 208 -9.80 7.35 -8.86
CA ASP A 208 -8.38 7.11 -8.73
C ASP A 208 -7.72 8.27 -7.98
N ASP A 209 -6.55 8.02 -7.38
CA ASP A 209 -5.81 9.00 -6.58
C ASP A 209 -4.88 9.90 -7.42
N SER A 210 -4.45 9.45 -8.59
CA SER A 210 -3.50 10.15 -9.47
C SER A 210 -4.09 10.46 -10.85
N THR A 211 -4.83 9.51 -11.43
CA THR A 211 -5.37 9.60 -12.80
C THR A 211 -6.81 10.10 -12.79
N SER A 212 -7.08 11.19 -13.49
CA SER A 212 -8.46 11.66 -13.63
C SER A 212 -9.33 10.64 -14.34
N THR A 213 -10.59 10.50 -13.90
CA THR A 213 -11.51 9.46 -14.37
C THR A 213 -11.59 9.31 -15.91
N PRO A 214 -11.68 10.37 -16.72
CA PRO A 214 -11.75 10.22 -18.18
C PRO A 214 -10.47 9.70 -18.83
N ASN A 215 -9.34 9.75 -18.12
CA ASN A 215 -8.04 9.27 -18.60
C ASN A 215 -7.71 7.84 -18.16
N LEU A 216 -8.57 7.21 -17.35
CA LEU A 216 -8.39 5.82 -16.95
C LEU A 216 -8.41 4.89 -18.17
N LEU A 217 -7.56 3.89 -18.13
CA LEU A 217 -7.34 2.94 -19.21
C LEU A 217 -8.19 1.66 -19.02
N LEU A 218 -8.28 0.84 -20.06
CA LEU A 218 -8.89 -0.49 -20.04
C LEU A 218 -10.36 -0.50 -19.55
N ASN A 219 -11.14 0.49 -19.75
CA ASN A 219 -12.53 0.56 -19.28
C ASN A 219 -13.40 -0.46 -20.03
N GLN A 220 -13.45 -1.71 -19.56
CA GLN A 220 -14.12 -2.83 -20.21
C GLN A 220 -15.06 -3.57 -19.26
N LEU A 221 -16.24 -3.90 -19.74
CA LEU A 221 -17.19 -4.80 -19.09
C LEU A 221 -17.14 -6.16 -19.82
N LYS A 222 -16.99 -7.23 -19.06
CA LYS A 222 -17.18 -8.59 -19.55
C LYS A 222 -18.49 -9.15 -19.03
N VAL A 223 -19.24 -9.85 -19.89
CA VAL A 223 -20.52 -10.48 -19.56
C VAL A 223 -20.46 -11.96 -19.89
N SER A 224 -20.80 -12.83 -18.94
CA SER A 224 -20.75 -14.28 -19.03
C SER A 224 -22.01 -14.93 -18.42
N PRO A 225 -22.50 -16.03 -18.97
CA PRO A 225 -23.52 -16.85 -18.29
C PRO A 225 -22.93 -17.67 -17.12
N LEU A 226 -21.61 -17.71 -16.96
CA LEU A 226 -20.92 -18.42 -15.89
C LEU A 226 -20.37 -17.40 -14.88
N ARG A 227 -20.71 -17.60 -13.59
CA ARG A 227 -20.35 -16.67 -12.52
C ARG A 227 -18.84 -16.49 -12.34
N ASP A 228 -18.10 -17.57 -12.47
CA ASP A 228 -16.67 -17.62 -12.12
C ASP A 228 -15.77 -17.89 -13.36
N ASP A 229 -16.34 -17.89 -14.56
CA ASP A 229 -15.58 -18.04 -15.81
C ASP A 229 -15.94 -16.95 -16.82
N PHE A 230 -14.94 -16.12 -17.13
CA PHE A 230 -15.01 -15.01 -18.08
C PHE A 230 -14.06 -15.20 -19.26
N THR A 231 -13.54 -16.42 -19.48
CA THR A 231 -12.61 -16.73 -20.57
C THR A 231 -13.21 -16.45 -21.94
N ASN A 232 -14.48 -16.84 -22.14
CA ASN A 232 -15.21 -16.63 -23.39
C ASN A 232 -16.31 -15.57 -23.25
N ALA A 233 -16.19 -14.66 -22.30
CA ALA A 233 -17.18 -13.62 -22.03
C ALA A 233 -17.26 -12.61 -23.18
N GLN A 234 -18.47 -12.11 -23.42
CA GLN A 234 -18.66 -10.94 -24.28
C GLN A 234 -17.98 -9.73 -23.65
N THR A 235 -17.08 -9.08 -24.39
CA THR A 235 -16.40 -7.87 -23.92
C THR A 235 -17.03 -6.62 -24.56
N LEU A 236 -17.39 -5.65 -23.73
CA LEU A 236 -17.97 -4.37 -24.10
C LEU A 236 -17.09 -3.24 -23.57
N ASN A 237 -16.80 -2.24 -24.40
CA ASN A 237 -16.04 -1.07 -23.97
C ASN A 237 -16.99 -0.07 -23.31
N ALA A 238 -16.54 0.46 -22.15
CA ALA A 238 -17.21 1.57 -21.51
C ALA A 238 -16.84 2.90 -22.19
N VAL A 239 -17.78 3.83 -22.15
CA VAL A 239 -17.57 5.23 -22.61
C VAL A 239 -17.67 6.14 -21.42
N PHE A 240 -16.75 7.09 -21.31
CA PHE A 240 -16.81 8.11 -20.25
C PHE A 240 -18.14 8.88 -20.34
N TYR A 241 -18.88 8.93 -19.23
CA TYR A 241 -20.17 9.59 -19.18
C TYR A 241 -20.08 10.98 -18.58
N SER A 242 -19.72 11.09 -17.31
CA SER A 242 -19.50 12.37 -16.62
C SER A 242 -18.96 12.16 -15.21
N GLY A 243 -18.24 13.12 -14.68
CA GLY A 243 -17.71 13.09 -13.29
C GLY A 243 -16.87 11.86 -13.01
N LYS A 244 -17.37 10.93 -12.21
CA LYS A 244 -16.72 9.65 -11.90
C LYS A 244 -17.37 8.46 -12.61
N LEU A 245 -18.21 8.68 -13.61
CA LEU A 245 -19.07 7.65 -14.22
C LEU A 245 -18.60 7.25 -15.61
N TRP A 246 -18.54 5.94 -15.82
CA TRP A 246 -18.42 5.28 -17.10
C TRP A 246 -19.72 4.58 -17.46
N SER A 247 -20.12 4.61 -18.72
CA SER A 247 -21.36 3.97 -19.22
C SER A 247 -21.05 2.81 -20.16
N VAL A 248 -21.71 1.70 -19.95
CA VAL A 248 -21.71 0.55 -20.87
C VAL A 248 -23.13 0.26 -21.33
N SER A 249 -23.37 0.31 -22.64
CA SER A 249 -24.66 -0.09 -23.22
C SER A 249 -24.68 -1.57 -23.53
N ILE A 250 -25.68 -2.27 -23.05
CA ILE A 250 -25.87 -3.72 -23.22
C ILE A 250 -27.17 -3.95 -23.99
N ASN A 251 -27.07 -4.53 -25.17
CA ASN A 251 -28.24 -4.95 -25.99
C ASN A 251 -28.49 -6.44 -25.76
N THR A 252 -29.68 -6.79 -25.31
CA THR A 252 -30.05 -8.16 -24.92
C THR A 252 -30.67 -9.02 -26.04
N THR A 253 -30.65 -8.53 -27.29
CA THR A 253 -31.27 -9.26 -28.41
C THR A 253 -30.69 -10.68 -28.60
N ASN A 254 -29.41 -10.84 -28.39
CA ASN A 254 -28.69 -12.10 -28.55
C ASN A 254 -28.50 -12.88 -27.23
N PHE A 255 -29.08 -12.43 -26.15
CA PHE A 255 -29.01 -13.14 -24.88
C PHE A 255 -30.18 -14.14 -24.77
N SER A 256 -29.92 -15.31 -24.18
CA SER A 256 -30.93 -16.35 -24.02
C SER A 256 -31.95 -15.98 -22.92
N ALA A 257 -33.22 -16.17 -23.21
CA ALA A 257 -34.27 -15.98 -22.22
C ALA A 257 -34.12 -16.95 -21.03
N ASN A 258 -34.57 -16.55 -19.87
CA ASN A 258 -34.49 -17.28 -18.59
C ASN A 258 -33.03 -17.63 -18.19
N THR A 259 -32.06 -16.90 -18.70
CA THR A 259 -30.63 -17.10 -18.40
C THR A 259 -30.10 -15.95 -17.58
N GLN A 260 -29.38 -16.26 -16.50
CA GLN A 260 -28.67 -15.29 -15.70
C GLN A 260 -27.31 -15.03 -16.31
N TYR A 261 -26.93 -13.75 -16.37
CA TYR A 261 -25.63 -13.28 -16.86
C TYR A 261 -24.94 -12.48 -15.76
N TYR A 262 -23.68 -12.80 -15.53
CA TYR A 262 -22.80 -12.12 -14.60
C TYR A 262 -21.94 -11.13 -15.36
N PHE A 263 -21.56 -10.04 -14.72
CA PHE A 263 -20.64 -9.09 -15.33
C PHE A 263 -19.50 -8.74 -14.40
N ARG A 264 -18.35 -8.44 -15.02
CA ARG A 264 -17.17 -7.91 -14.36
C ARG A 264 -16.65 -6.70 -15.12
N TYR A 265 -16.30 -5.69 -14.41
CA TYR A 265 -15.70 -4.47 -14.96
C TYR A 265 -14.22 -4.45 -14.67
N TYR A 266 -13.43 -4.04 -15.67
CA TYR A 266 -11.98 -3.99 -15.62
C TYR A 266 -11.52 -2.57 -15.96
N VAL A 267 -10.68 -2.01 -15.09
CA VAL A 267 -10.12 -0.67 -15.24
C VAL A 267 -8.69 -0.63 -14.71
N LYS A 268 -7.87 0.20 -15.29
CA LYS A 268 -6.54 0.54 -14.76
C LYS A 268 -6.23 2.01 -15.01
N ASP A 269 -5.28 2.56 -14.25
CA ASP A 269 -4.66 3.84 -14.55
C ASP A 269 -3.50 3.70 -15.54
N ASP A 270 -2.79 4.79 -15.82
CA ASP A 270 -1.63 4.82 -16.71
C ASP A 270 -0.31 4.51 -15.99
N ASP A 271 -0.24 4.73 -14.67
CA ASP A 271 0.98 4.62 -13.87
C ASP A 271 1.09 3.28 -13.12
N ASN A 272 -0.05 2.63 -12.80
CA ASN A 272 -0.07 1.37 -12.08
C ASN A 272 -0.35 0.19 -13.02
N PRO A 273 0.51 -0.84 -13.03
CA PRO A 273 0.31 -2.01 -13.90
C PRO A 273 -0.86 -2.90 -13.47
N VAL A 274 -1.38 -2.74 -12.25
CA VAL A 274 -2.44 -3.58 -11.69
C VAL A 274 -3.79 -3.21 -12.28
N ILE A 275 -4.50 -4.22 -12.77
CA ILE A 275 -5.88 -4.07 -13.26
C ILE A 275 -6.84 -4.25 -12.08
N THR A 276 -7.70 -3.28 -11.86
CA THR A 276 -8.83 -3.43 -10.94
C THR A 276 -9.93 -4.22 -11.61
N GLU A 277 -10.37 -5.28 -10.94
CA GLU A 277 -11.53 -6.10 -11.32
C GLU A 277 -12.67 -5.85 -10.32
N PHE A 278 -13.89 -5.66 -10.83
CA PHE A 278 -15.08 -5.46 -10.01
C PHE A 278 -16.30 -6.23 -10.57
N PRO A 279 -17.01 -7.06 -9.77
CA PRO A 279 -16.56 -7.52 -8.46
C PRO A 279 -15.30 -8.39 -8.59
N ARG A 280 -14.46 -8.39 -7.55
CA ARG A 280 -13.22 -9.17 -7.53
C ARG A 280 -13.51 -10.67 -7.55
N ASP A 281 -12.58 -11.45 -8.08
CA ASP A 281 -12.74 -12.90 -8.15
C ASP A 281 -12.74 -13.58 -6.76
N ASP A 282 -12.01 -13.05 -5.82
CA ASP A 282 -11.87 -13.57 -4.45
C ASP A 282 -12.96 -13.08 -3.47
N ILE A 283 -13.93 -12.28 -3.94
CA ILE A 283 -14.99 -11.77 -3.07
C ILE A 283 -16.08 -12.82 -2.82
N ALA A 284 -16.81 -12.67 -1.71
CA ALA A 284 -17.90 -13.56 -1.37
C ALA A 284 -18.97 -13.64 -2.49
N TYR A 285 -19.50 -14.83 -2.73
CA TYR A 285 -20.36 -15.14 -3.89
C TYR A 285 -21.60 -14.22 -4.03
N TRP A 286 -22.17 -13.74 -2.91
CA TRP A 286 -23.35 -12.87 -2.97
C TRP A 286 -23.09 -11.50 -3.61
N TYR A 287 -21.84 -10.99 -3.55
CA TYR A 287 -21.46 -9.79 -4.31
C TYR A 287 -21.40 -10.06 -5.81
N LYS A 288 -20.96 -11.27 -6.22
CA LYS A 288 -20.97 -11.69 -7.61
C LYS A 288 -22.39 -11.87 -8.10
N GLU A 289 -23.30 -12.42 -7.28
CA GLU A 289 -24.73 -12.49 -7.58
C GLU A 289 -25.38 -11.10 -7.71
N ASN A 290 -24.97 -10.13 -6.90
CA ASN A 290 -25.42 -8.75 -7.05
C ASN A 290 -25.01 -8.16 -8.40
N ALA A 291 -23.80 -8.46 -8.89
CA ALA A 291 -23.31 -8.04 -10.20
C ALA A 291 -23.77 -8.98 -11.32
N SER A 292 -25.08 -9.16 -11.43
CA SER A 292 -25.70 -10.01 -12.44
C SER A 292 -27.12 -9.55 -12.79
N PHE A 293 -27.57 -9.97 -13.96
CA PHE A 293 -28.95 -9.75 -14.44
C PHE A 293 -29.52 -11.03 -15.05
N ILE A 294 -30.85 -11.15 -15.08
CA ILE A 294 -31.57 -12.27 -15.72
C ILE A 294 -32.44 -11.74 -16.83
N ILE A 295 -32.41 -12.44 -17.95
CA ILE A 295 -33.24 -12.13 -19.12
C ILE A 295 -34.62 -12.75 -18.94
N GLN A 296 -35.72 -11.94 -19.07
CA GLN A 296 -37.11 -12.36 -19.08
C GLN A 296 -37.74 -12.09 -20.41
#